data_ccf8685686330f52ed988a023881e92a
#
_entry.id   ccf8685686330f52ed988a023881e92a
#
_cell.length_a   1.000
_cell.length_b   1.000
_cell.length_c   1.000
_cell.angle_alpha   90.00
_cell.angle_beta   90.00
_cell.angle_gamma   90.00
#
_symmetry.space_group_name_H-M   'P 1'
#
loop_
_entity.id
_entity.type
_entity.pdbx_description
1 polymer ?
#
loop_
_entity_poly.entity_id
_entity_poly.type
_entity_poly.pdbx_seq_one_letter_code
_entity_poly.pdbx_strand_id
1 'polypeptide(L)'
;MNARISVKLVSEAGVGTVAAGVAKAGAQVILISGYDGGTGAAPRSSIHNAGLPWELGLAETHQTLIKNGLRNRVMIETDGKLMSGRDVVIAALLGAEEFGFATAPLVTMGCVMMRVCNLDTCPMGIATQNPELRKRFRGKPEYVINFMRFIAEE
;
A
#
# COMPACT_ATOMS: atom_id res chain seq x y z
N MET A 1 24.48 -2.31 10.25
CA MET A 1 23.01 -2.48 10.20
C MET A 1 22.69 -3.32 8.98
N ASN A 2 22.00 -4.42 9.14
CA ASN A 2 21.53 -5.20 8.00
C ASN A 2 20.14 -4.68 7.60
N ALA A 3 20.04 -3.97 6.49
CA ALA A 3 18.76 -3.54 5.93
C ALA A 3 18.00 -4.75 5.38
N ARG A 4 16.67 -4.78 5.55
CA ARG A 4 15.81 -5.75 4.90
C ARG A 4 15.65 -5.38 3.42
N ILE A 5 15.74 -6.37 2.54
CA ILE A 5 15.46 -6.20 1.11
C ILE A 5 13.95 -6.41 0.91
N SER A 6 13.24 -5.36 0.57
CA SER A 6 11.82 -5.38 0.22
C SER A 6 11.64 -5.12 -1.27
N VAL A 7 10.84 -5.95 -1.94
CA VAL A 7 10.54 -5.83 -3.37
C VAL A 7 9.05 -5.65 -3.55
N LYS A 8 8.67 -4.56 -4.23
CA LYS A 8 7.27 -4.25 -4.53
C LYS A 8 6.87 -4.82 -5.89
N LEU A 9 5.76 -5.55 -5.90
CA LEU A 9 5.13 -6.12 -7.09
C LEU A 9 3.68 -5.62 -7.19
N VAL A 10 3.23 -5.37 -8.40
CA VAL A 10 1.81 -5.04 -8.62
C VAL A 10 0.97 -6.32 -8.67
N SER A 11 -0.22 -6.26 -8.08
CA SER A 11 -1.22 -7.34 -8.19
C SER A 11 -1.66 -7.47 -9.65
N GLU A 12 -1.26 -8.56 -10.29
CA GLU A 12 -1.65 -8.93 -11.66
C GLU A 12 -1.60 -10.47 -11.80
N ALA A 13 -2.18 -10.99 -12.87
CA ALA A 13 -2.15 -12.43 -13.13
C ALA A 13 -0.70 -12.91 -13.33
N GLY A 14 -0.31 -13.96 -12.59
CA GLY A 14 1.05 -14.50 -12.63
C GLY A 14 2.02 -13.86 -11.63
N VAL A 15 1.59 -12.89 -10.83
CA VAL A 15 2.44 -12.24 -9.81
C VAL A 15 3.04 -13.23 -8.83
N GLY A 16 2.33 -14.31 -8.51
CA GLY A 16 2.85 -15.38 -7.64
C GLY A 16 4.12 -16.03 -8.20
N THR A 17 4.21 -16.22 -9.52
CA THR A 17 5.42 -16.76 -10.16
C THR A 17 6.60 -15.79 -10.03
N VAL A 18 6.34 -14.51 -10.25
CA VAL A 18 7.35 -13.44 -10.06
C VAL A 18 7.82 -13.41 -8.61
N ALA A 19 6.87 -13.44 -7.65
CA ALA A 19 7.16 -13.46 -6.23
C ALA A 19 8.03 -14.67 -5.82
N ALA A 20 7.77 -15.85 -6.39
CA ALA A 20 8.61 -17.03 -6.15
C ALA A 20 10.05 -16.83 -6.65
N GLY A 21 10.23 -16.18 -7.79
CA GLY A 21 11.55 -15.79 -8.30
C GLY A 21 12.26 -14.80 -7.37
N VAL A 22 11.55 -13.78 -6.92
CA VAL A 22 12.05 -12.76 -5.99
C VAL A 22 12.45 -13.36 -4.64
N ALA A 23 11.65 -14.30 -4.11
CA ALA A 23 11.98 -15.03 -2.88
C ALA A 23 13.25 -15.88 -3.04
N LYS A 24 13.42 -16.56 -4.18
CA LYS A 24 14.64 -17.32 -4.48
C LYS A 24 15.86 -16.42 -4.63
N ALA A 25 15.69 -15.21 -5.13
CA ALA A 25 16.76 -14.22 -5.26
C ALA A 25 17.19 -13.60 -3.90
N GLY A 26 16.49 -13.91 -2.80
CA GLY A 26 16.89 -13.51 -1.44
C GLY A 26 16.19 -12.27 -0.90
N ALA A 27 15.08 -11.82 -1.48
CA ALA A 27 14.23 -10.82 -0.86
C ALA A 27 13.68 -11.34 0.48
N GLN A 28 13.57 -10.46 1.44
CA GLN A 28 13.07 -10.76 2.79
C GLN A 28 11.62 -10.31 2.97
N VAL A 29 11.19 -9.33 2.20
CA VAL A 29 9.82 -8.84 2.15
C VAL A 29 9.37 -8.73 0.70
N ILE A 30 8.13 -9.17 0.43
CA ILE A 30 7.47 -8.95 -0.86
C ILE A 30 6.19 -8.17 -0.59
N LEU A 31 6.15 -6.94 -1.09
CA LEU A 31 4.97 -6.10 -1.04
C LEU A 31 4.12 -6.32 -2.28
N ILE A 32 2.91 -6.83 -2.10
CA ILE A 32 1.90 -6.94 -3.16
C ILE A 32 1.01 -5.70 -3.11
N SER A 33 1.11 -4.89 -4.16
CA SER A 33 0.35 -3.64 -4.28
C SER A 33 -0.85 -3.81 -5.18
N GLY A 34 -2.04 -3.44 -4.71
CA GLY A 34 -3.23 -3.37 -5.54
C GLY A 34 -3.16 -2.24 -6.59
N TYR A 35 -4.08 -2.22 -7.54
CA TYR A 35 -4.16 -1.20 -8.59
C TYR A 35 -4.23 0.24 -8.04
N ASP A 36 -4.77 0.42 -6.85
CA ASP A 36 -4.86 1.70 -6.13
C ASP A 36 -3.58 2.03 -5.31
N GLY A 37 -2.63 1.09 -5.26
CA GLY A 37 -1.33 1.31 -4.62
C GLY A 37 -0.40 2.17 -5.47
N GLY A 38 0.75 2.51 -4.90
CA GLY A 38 1.76 3.31 -5.57
C GLY A 38 1.73 4.78 -5.14
N THR A 39 2.13 5.67 -6.04
CA THR A 39 2.23 7.09 -5.73
C THR A 39 0.89 7.82 -5.84
N GLY A 40 0.62 8.77 -4.93
CA GLY A 40 -0.50 9.70 -5.05
C GLY A 40 -0.44 10.60 -6.29
N ALA A 41 0.72 10.69 -6.94
CA ALA A 41 0.93 11.42 -8.19
C ALA A 41 0.57 10.61 -9.45
N ALA A 42 0.24 9.32 -9.31
CA ALA A 42 -0.12 8.49 -10.46
C ALA A 42 -1.34 9.04 -11.20
N PRO A 43 -1.32 9.11 -12.54
CA PRO A 43 -2.48 9.54 -13.31
C PRO A 43 -3.63 8.54 -13.18
N ARG A 44 -4.86 9.03 -13.32
CA ARG A 44 -6.07 8.18 -13.19
C ARG A 44 -6.07 6.98 -14.13
N SER A 45 -5.52 7.14 -15.34
CA SER A 45 -5.38 6.05 -16.30
C SER A 45 -4.56 4.87 -15.75
N SER A 46 -3.45 5.15 -15.06
CA SER A 46 -2.64 4.10 -14.42
C SER A 46 -3.39 3.40 -13.31
N ILE A 47 -4.09 4.15 -12.45
CA ILE A 47 -4.87 3.61 -11.34
C ILE A 47 -6.00 2.69 -11.83
N HIS A 48 -6.65 3.03 -12.95
CA HIS A 48 -7.79 2.26 -13.45
C HIS A 48 -7.42 1.11 -14.37
N ASN A 49 -6.24 1.12 -14.99
CA ASN A 49 -5.89 0.20 -16.06
C ASN A 49 -4.62 -0.61 -15.83
N ALA A 50 -3.90 -0.39 -14.72
CA ALA A 50 -2.67 -1.10 -14.40
C ALA A 50 -2.82 -1.82 -13.06
N GLY A 51 -2.96 -3.14 -13.10
CA GLY A 51 -3.08 -3.98 -11.91
C GLY A 51 -4.51 -4.42 -11.59
N LEU A 52 -4.59 -5.34 -10.65
CA LEU A 52 -5.80 -5.94 -10.10
C LEU A 52 -5.98 -5.52 -8.64
N PRO A 53 -7.14 -5.77 -8.02
CA PRO A 53 -7.30 -5.64 -6.57
C PRO A 53 -6.22 -6.41 -5.82
N TRP A 54 -5.74 -5.87 -4.70
CA TRP A 54 -4.66 -6.48 -3.90
C TRP A 54 -5.01 -7.89 -3.42
N GLU A 55 -6.27 -8.17 -3.17
CA GLU A 55 -6.76 -9.47 -2.68
C GLU A 55 -6.40 -10.61 -3.63
N LEU A 56 -6.50 -10.37 -4.94
CA LEU A 56 -6.21 -11.39 -5.95
C LEU A 56 -4.71 -11.70 -6.00
N GLY A 57 -3.87 -10.68 -6.12
CA GLY A 57 -2.42 -10.85 -6.18
C GLY A 57 -1.83 -11.39 -4.88
N LEU A 58 -2.37 -10.96 -3.74
CA LEU A 58 -1.96 -11.45 -2.42
C LEU A 58 -2.25 -12.95 -2.29
N ALA A 59 -3.48 -13.37 -2.57
CA ALA A 59 -3.89 -14.78 -2.50
C ALA A 59 -3.07 -15.67 -3.45
N GLU A 60 -2.86 -15.22 -4.70
CA GLU A 60 -2.03 -15.93 -5.67
C GLU A 60 -0.58 -16.07 -5.18
N THR A 61 0.01 -14.97 -4.68
CA THR A 61 1.37 -14.96 -4.16
C THR A 61 1.52 -15.90 -2.97
N HIS A 62 0.64 -15.79 -1.98
CA HIS A 62 0.67 -16.63 -0.79
C HIS A 62 0.62 -18.13 -1.15
N GLN A 63 -0.35 -18.53 -1.98
CA GLN A 63 -0.50 -19.93 -2.38
C GLN A 63 0.66 -20.42 -3.25
N THR A 64 1.18 -19.60 -4.15
CA THR A 64 2.32 -19.96 -4.99
C THR A 64 3.59 -20.18 -4.14
N LEU A 65 3.83 -19.31 -3.16
CA LEU A 65 4.96 -19.46 -2.24
C LEU A 65 4.83 -20.74 -1.38
N ILE A 66 3.62 -21.08 -0.92
CA ILE A 66 3.36 -22.33 -0.20
C ILE A 66 3.68 -23.56 -1.09
N LYS A 67 3.12 -23.59 -2.31
CA LYS A 67 3.33 -24.69 -3.26
C LYS A 67 4.80 -24.92 -3.61
N ASN A 68 5.61 -23.87 -3.56
CA ASN A 68 7.05 -23.92 -3.86
C ASN A 68 7.94 -24.07 -2.62
N GLY A 69 7.38 -24.20 -1.41
CA GLY A 69 8.15 -24.30 -0.16
C GLY A 69 8.94 -23.04 0.17
N LEU A 70 8.49 -21.88 -0.30
CA LEU A 70 9.18 -20.59 -0.15
C LEU A 70 8.52 -19.66 0.86
N ARG A 71 7.28 -19.97 1.30
CA ARG A 71 6.49 -19.06 2.15
C ARG A 71 7.21 -18.64 3.44
N ASN A 72 7.95 -19.55 4.05
CA ASN A 72 8.67 -19.29 5.30
C ASN A 72 9.96 -18.47 5.13
N ARG A 73 10.33 -18.13 3.90
CA ARG A 73 11.56 -17.37 3.61
C ARG A 73 11.32 -15.87 3.51
N VAL A 74 10.08 -15.45 3.32
CA VAL A 74 9.72 -14.05 3.07
C VAL A 74 8.50 -13.67 3.89
N MET A 75 8.46 -12.42 4.31
CA MET A 75 7.26 -11.76 4.81
C MET A 75 6.46 -11.20 3.64
N ILE A 76 5.15 -11.31 3.68
CA ILE A 76 4.27 -10.72 2.68
C ILE A 76 3.63 -9.47 3.26
N GLU A 77 3.86 -8.35 2.59
CA GLU A 77 3.20 -7.08 2.85
C GLU A 77 2.15 -6.83 1.76
N THR A 78 1.09 -6.12 2.08
CA THR A 78 0.12 -5.66 1.08
C THR A 78 -0.26 -4.19 1.29
N ASP A 79 -0.47 -3.48 0.19
CA ASP A 79 -1.05 -2.14 0.15
C ASP A 79 -2.07 -2.03 -1.00
N GLY A 80 -2.67 -0.88 -1.16
CA GLY A 80 -3.64 -0.64 -2.22
C GLY A 80 -5.01 -0.31 -1.65
N LYS A 81 -5.05 0.69 -0.76
CA LYS A 81 -6.28 1.26 -0.20
C LYS A 81 -6.90 0.43 0.93
N LEU A 82 -6.06 -0.07 1.84
CA LEU A 82 -6.56 -0.54 3.14
C LEU A 82 -7.11 0.67 3.91
N MET A 83 -8.37 0.62 4.33
CA MET A 83 -9.09 1.77 4.93
C MET A 83 -9.72 1.44 6.29
N SER A 84 -9.89 0.16 6.63
CA SER A 84 -10.59 -0.32 7.83
C SER A 84 -9.87 -1.50 8.47
N GLY A 85 -10.22 -1.84 9.69
CA GLY A 85 -9.75 -3.05 10.37
C GLY A 85 -10.21 -4.31 9.64
N ARG A 86 -11.41 -4.29 9.05
CA ARG A 86 -11.90 -5.39 8.21
C ARG A 86 -10.95 -5.68 7.03
N ASP A 87 -10.41 -4.65 6.36
CA ASP A 87 -9.47 -4.85 5.25
C ASP A 87 -8.20 -5.55 5.76
N VAL A 88 -7.72 -5.15 6.94
CA VAL A 88 -6.56 -5.79 7.59
C VAL A 88 -6.82 -7.26 7.89
N VAL A 89 -7.98 -7.59 8.46
CA VAL A 89 -8.36 -8.98 8.75
C VAL A 89 -8.42 -9.82 7.47
N ILE A 90 -9.04 -9.29 6.41
CA ILE A 90 -9.10 -9.98 5.11
C ILE A 90 -7.68 -10.19 4.57
N ALA A 91 -6.83 -9.17 4.61
CA ALA A 91 -5.45 -9.27 4.14
C ALA A 91 -4.65 -10.32 4.93
N ALA A 92 -4.81 -10.37 6.26
CA ALA A 92 -4.18 -11.38 7.11
C ALA A 92 -4.66 -12.81 6.75
N LEU A 93 -5.96 -13.00 6.54
CA LEU A 93 -6.54 -14.29 6.12
C LEU A 93 -6.01 -14.73 4.74
N LEU A 94 -5.73 -13.79 3.85
CA LEU A 94 -5.14 -14.06 2.54
C LEU A 94 -3.62 -14.23 2.56
N GLY A 95 -2.97 -14.05 3.72
CA GLY A 95 -1.57 -14.38 3.94
C GLY A 95 -0.63 -13.20 4.12
N ALA A 96 -1.12 -11.96 4.25
CA ALA A 96 -0.28 -10.81 4.60
C ALA A 96 0.11 -10.82 6.08
N GLU A 97 1.32 -10.34 6.37
CA GLU A 97 1.88 -10.18 7.71
C GLU A 97 2.19 -8.71 8.02
N GLU A 98 2.35 -7.89 7.00
CA GLU A 98 2.56 -6.45 7.10
C GLU A 98 1.53 -5.71 6.22
N PHE A 99 1.11 -4.51 6.65
CA PHE A 99 -0.01 -3.79 6.04
C PHE A 99 0.36 -2.34 5.77
N GLY A 100 0.26 -1.90 4.51
CA GLY A 100 0.59 -0.55 4.08
C GLY A 100 -0.63 0.37 4.00
N PHE A 101 -0.57 1.50 4.70
CA PHE A 101 -1.60 2.52 4.69
C PHE A 101 -1.06 3.83 4.11
N ALA A 102 -1.73 4.38 3.11
CA ALA A 102 -1.39 5.68 2.54
C ALA A 102 -2.62 6.61 2.46
N THR A 103 -3.67 6.19 1.75
CA THR A 103 -4.87 7.01 1.56
C THR A 103 -5.58 7.33 2.86
N ALA A 104 -5.75 6.36 3.75
CA ALA A 104 -6.46 6.53 5.02
C ALA A 104 -5.78 7.60 5.91
N PRO A 105 -4.47 7.53 6.21
CA PRO A 105 -3.79 8.61 6.93
C PRO A 105 -3.85 9.97 6.23
N LEU A 106 -3.76 10.00 4.89
CA LEU A 106 -3.86 11.25 4.14
C LEU A 106 -5.25 11.89 4.29
N VAL A 107 -6.32 11.10 4.23
CA VAL A 107 -7.69 11.59 4.41
C VAL A 107 -7.90 12.14 5.81
N THR A 108 -7.38 11.47 6.84
CA THR A 108 -7.45 11.98 8.23
C THR A 108 -6.72 13.31 8.42
N MET A 109 -5.69 13.58 7.61
CA MET A 109 -4.98 14.86 7.58
C MET A 109 -5.65 15.93 6.71
N GLY A 110 -6.81 15.62 6.10
CA GLY A 110 -7.59 16.57 5.31
C GLY A 110 -7.40 16.46 3.80
N CYS A 111 -6.82 15.36 3.29
CA CYS A 111 -6.74 15.14 1.85
C CYS A 111 -8.13 14.93 1.25
N VAL A 112 -8.47 15.69 0.21
CA VAL A 112 -9.75 15.62 -0.51
C VAL A 112 -9.67 14.80 -1.81
N MET A 113 -8.59 14.06 -2.00
CA MET A 113 -8.40 13.12 -3.11
C MET A 113 -8.54 13.73 -4.53
N MET A 114 -8.16 14.99 -4.70
CA MET A 114 -8.23 15.67 -6.00
C MET A 114 -7.25 15.14 -7.06
N ARG A 115 -6.26 14.34 -6.64
CA ARG A 115 -5.25 13.74 -7.54
C ARG A 115 -4.42 14.76 -8.35
N VAL A 116 -4.12 15.93 -7.76
CA VAL A 116 -3.24 16.95 -8.32
C VAL A 116 -1.88 17.01 -7.64
N CYS A 117 -1.49 15.91 -6.99
CA CYS A 117 -0.27 15.85 -6.17
C CYS A 117 1.01 16.08 -6.97
N ASN A 118 1.00 15.75 -8.26
CA ASN A 118 2.14 15.94 -9.18
C ASN A 118 2.25 17.35 -9.78
N LEU A 119 1.27 18.24 -9.51
CA LEU A 119 1.18 19.56 -10.14
C LEU A 119 1.62 20.70 -9.22
N ASP A 120 2.04 20.40 -7.99
CA ASP A 120 2.35 21.41 -6.95
C ASP A 120 1.17 22.35 -6.60
N THR A 121 -0.06 21.96 -6.93
CA THR A 121 -1.28 22.76 -6.79
C THR A 121 -2.24 22.20 -5.74
N CYS A 122 -1.75 21.38 -4.79
CA CYS A 122 -2.60 20.75 -3.79
C CYS A 122 -3.38 21.79 -2.98
N PRO A 123 -4.72 21.84 -3.06
CA PRO A 123 -5.53 22.88 -2.40
C PRO A 123 -5.53 22.75 -0.87
N MET A 124 -5.21 21.57 -0.35
CA MET A 124 -5.15 21.30 1.08
C MET A 124 -3.76 21.52 1.70
N GLY A 125 -2.78 21.92 0.88
CA GLY A 125 -1.42 22.19 1.36
C GLY A 125 -0.60 20.97 1.74
N ILE A 126 -1.04 19.75 1.37
CA ILE A 126 -0.37 18.48 1.73
C ILE A 126 0.77 18.20 0.74
N ALA A 127 0.45 18.10 -0.54
CA ALA A 127 1.40 17.74 -1.60
C ALA A 127 1.77 18.98 -2.43
N THR A 128 2.45 19.94 -1.82
CA THR A 128 2.88 21.17 -2.48
C THR A 128 4.07 21.79 -1.76
N GLN A 129 4.96 22.44 -2.51
CA GLN A 129 6.03 23.30 -1.99
C GLN A 129 5.65 24.78 -2.02
N ASN A 130 4.51 25.15 -2.64
CA ASN A 130 4.04 26.52 -2.70
C ASN A 130 3.74 27.05 -1.28
N PRO A 131 4.41 28.13 -0.81
CA PRO A 131 4.27 28.62 0.56
C PRO A 131 2.84 29.05 0.91
N GLU A 132 2.09 29.61 -0.05
CA GLU A 132 0.71 30.06 0.19
C GLU A 132 -0.26 28.89 0.34
N LEU A 133 -0.07 27.83 -0.46
CA LEU A 133 -0.88 26.62 -0.34
C LEU A 133 -0.57 25.85 0.95
N ARG A 134 0.70 25.78 1.34
CA ARG A 134 1.12 25.11 2.60
C ARG A 134 0.46 25.73 3.84
N LYS A 135 0.16 27.01 3.85
CA LYS A 135 -0.57 27.65 4.96
C LYS A 135 -1.98 27.08 5.20
N ARG A 136 -2.54 26.37 4.21
CA ARG A 136 -3.87 25.76 4.31
C ARG A 136 -3.86 24.42 5.03
N PHE A 137 -2.68 23.82 5.21
CA PHE A 137 -2.56 22.51 5.87
C PHE A 137 -3.04 22.59 7.33
N ARG A 138 -3.98 21.72 7.69
CA ARG A 138 -4.61 21.64 9.02
C ARG A 138 -4.42 20.29 9.70
N GLY A 139 -3.67 19.37 9.06
CA GLY A 139 -3.42 18.06 9.63
C GLY A 139 -2.62 18.12 10.92
N LYS A 140 -2.91 17.18 11.82
CA LYS A 140 -2.18 16.99 13.08
C LYS A 140 -1.80 15.52 13.23
N PRO A 141 -0.64 15.20 13.82
CA PRO A 141 -0.23 13.82 14.07
C PRO A 141 -1.27 13.02 14.86
N GLU A 142 -1.95 13.65 15.83
CA GLU A 142 -2.95 13.03 16.67
C GLU A 142 -4.13 12.46 15.88
N TYR A 143 -4.48 13.06 14.74
CA TYR A 143 -5.56 12.56 13.90
C TYR A 143 -5.20 11.18 13.33
N VAL A 144 -3.97 11.02 12.85
CA VAL A 144 -3.47 9.74 12.33
C VAL A 144 -3.34 8.72 13.45
N ILE A 145 -2.78 9.11 14.60
CA ILE A 145 -2.62 8.23 15.76
C ILE A 145 -3.99 7.67 16.21
N ASN A 146 -4.98 8.53 16.36
CA ASN A 146 -6.31 8.13 16.79
C ASN A 146 -6.99 7.24 15.73
N PHE A 147 -6.87 7.60 14.46
CA PHE A 147 -7.43 6.80 13.37
C PHE A 147 -6.83 5.39 13.34
N MET A 148 -5.50 5.26 13.47
CA MET A 148 -4.85 3.94 13.50
C MET A 148 -5.23 3.12 14.74
N ARG A 149 -5.51 3.78 15.88
CA ARG A 149 -6.07 3.09 17.06
C ARG A 149 -7.45 2.52 16.77
N PHE A 150 -8.34 3.29 16.15
CA PHE A 150 -9.68 2.81 15.77
C PHE A 150 -9.61 1.62 14.81
N ILE A 151 -8.71 1.65 13.81
CA ILE A 151 -8.49 0.48 12.93
C ILE A 151 -8.04 -0.75 13.74
N ALA A 152 -7.18 -0.56 14.74
CA ALA A 152 -6.68 -1.66 15.56
C ALA A 152 -7.73 -2.21 16.55
N GLU A 153 -8.71 -1.39 16.94
CA GLU A 153 -9.81 -1.77 17.83
C GLU A 153 -10.99 -2.42 17.07
N GLU A 154 -11.16 -2.12 15.77
CA GLU A 154 -12.16 -2.72 14.91
C GLU A 154 -11.89 -4.21 14.64
#